data_5f5c668eae8161beffaae87a1a6b0f82
#
_entry.id   5f5c668eae8161beffaae87a1a6b0f82
#
_cell.length_a   1.000
_cell.length_b   1.000
_cell.length_c   1.000
_cell.angle_alpha   90.00
_cell.angle_beta   90.00
_cell.angle_gamma   90.00
#
_symmetry.space_group_name_H-M   'P 1'
#
loop_
_entity.id
_entity.type
_entity.pdbx_description
1 polymer ?
#
loop_
_entity_poly.entity_id
_entity_poly.type
_entity_poly.pdbx_seq_one_letter_code
_entity_poly.pdbx_strand_id
1 'polypeptide(L)'
;GTLSGLKATDKLLKNLSSLRSEGNILPAPSMSVYKVSFPEGDVAVIEVQPSKLTPVRYKGRIWIRVGPRKAIANEDDERILMEKRVANFLPFETQPCYGSTIDDLDLDAFKIKYLPKAIDPELLKNDNRDVKSQLASLRLYDKSEDCPTNFGMLLLGKAPTLFIGGAYVQYVKFEGTHRATKVLKEVAFKSNLLKTLEDIDVFVHYTIENQRPVYVTMMREDMKINYPYRAMREIVMNSIMHRSFEGTNSPIRFYEYSDRIEIDNPGNLY
;
A
#
# COMPACT_ATOMS: atom_id res chain seq x y z
N GLY A 1 5.20 37.91 26.23
CA GLY A 1 3.82 38.30 26.48
C GLY A 1 3.56 38.32 27.99
N THR A 2 2.68 39.19 28.47
CA THR A 2 2.22 39.23 29.84
C THR A 2 1.07 38.28 30.06
N LEU A 3 0.99 37.61 31.21
CA LEU A 3 -0.16 36.78 31.57
C LEU A 3 -1.40 37.70 31.78
N SER A 4 -2.53 37.29 31.17
CA SER A 4 -3.78 38.07 31.20
C SER A 4 -4.56 37.94 32.51
N GLY A 5 -4.08 37.18 33.50
CA GLY A 5 -4.79 36.88 34.75
C GLY A 5 -5.98 35.95 34.62
N LEU A 6 -6.16 35.29 33.45
CA LEU A 6 -7.19 34.30 33.25
C LEU A 6 -6.90 33.07 34.11
N LYS A 7 -7.88 32.65 34.93
CA LYS A 7 -7.75 31.40 35.69
C LYS A 7 -8.03 30.19 34.79
N ALA A 8 -7.04 29.31 34.59
CA ALA A 8 -7.18 28.06 33.84
C ALA A 8 -7.95 27.02 34.70
N THR A 9 -9.26 27.18 34.78
CA THR A 9 -10.15 26.29 35.54
C THR A 9 -10.49 25.03 34.70
N ASP A 10 -10.84 23.92 35.35
CA ASP A 10 -11.28 22.71 34.68
C ASP A 10 -12.49 22.94 33.74
N LYS A 11 -13.37 23.89 34.14
CA LYS A 11 -14.52 24.31 33.30
C LYS A 11 -14.03 24.95 32.00
N LEU A 12 -12.99 25.81 32.06
CA LEU A 12 -12.40 26.42 30.87
C LEU A 12 -11.76 25.34 29.97
N LEU A 13 -10.95 24.44 30.54
CA LEU A 13 -10.29 23.38 29.80
C LEU A 13 -11.32 22.46 29.09
N LYS A 14 -12.43 22.13 29.79
CA LYS A 14 -13.51 21.35 29.22
C LYS A 14 -14.20 22.07 28.06
N ASN A 15 -14.48 23.37 28.21
CA ASN A 15 -15.07 24.17 27.13
C ASN A 15 -14.12 24.28 25.92
N LEU A 16 -12.81 24.40 26.13
CA LEU A 16 -11.83 24.43 25.05
C LEU A 16 -11.73 23.09 24.35
N SER A 17 -11.82 21.99 25.09
CA SER A 17 -11.80 20.62 24.52
C SER A 17 -13.07 20.34 23.67
N SER A 18 -14.23 20.92 24.04
CA SER A 18 -15.48 20.73 23.32
C SER A 18 -15.47 21.33 21.90
N LEU A 19 -14.57 22.30 21.63
CA LEU A 19 -14.39 22.87 20.28
C LEU A 19 -14.12 21.81 19.20
N ARG A 20 -13.49 20.70 19.57
CA ARG A 20 -13.26 19.57 18.68
C ARG A 20 -14.56 18.92 18.20
N SER A 21 -15.57 18.86 19.08
CA SER A 21 -16.80 18.08 18.87
C SER A 21 -17.99 18.94 18.43
N GLU A 22 -17.86 20.27 18.41
CA GLU A 22 -18.96 21.19 18.05
C GLU A 22 -19.35 21.18 16.56
N GLY A 23 -18.61 20.44 15.70
CA GLY A 23 -18.89 20.35 14.28
C GLY A 23 -18.57 21.61 13.46
N ASN A 24 -18.03 22.66 14.11
CA ASN A 24 -17.66 23.90 13.44
C ASN A 24 -16.37 23.79 12.63
N ILE A 25 -15.50 22.81 12.98
CA ILE A 25 -14.19 22.57 12.32
C ILE A 25 -14.25 21.21 11.64
N LEU A 26 -14.08 21.21 10.33
CA LEU A 26 -14.13 20.00 9.50
C LEU A 26 -12.90 19.91 8.59
N PRO A 27 -12.19 18.76 8.58
CA PRO A 27 -12.34 17.62 9.49
C PRO A 27 -12.04 18.00 10.94
N ALA A 28 -12.54 17.20 11.90
CA ALA A 28 -12.33 17.45 13.32
C ALA A 28 -10.81 17.46 13.65
N PRO A 29 -10.31 18.48 14.37
CA PRO A 29 -8.88 18.60 14.63
C PRO A 29 -8.39 17.53 15.62
N SER A 30 -7.18 17.03 15.41
CA SER A 30 -6.44 16.32 16.45
C SER A 30 -5.83 17.36 17.38
N MET A 31 -6.36 17.47 18.60
CA MET A 31 -5.92 18.48 19.57
C MET A 31 -5.92 17.94 20.98
N SER A 32 -5.02 18.48 21.80
CA SER A 32 -4.97 18.31 23.24
C SER A 32 -5.09 19.66 23.95
N VAL A 33 -5.74 19.64 25.09
CA VAL A 33 -5.94 20.84 25.93
C VAL A 33 -5.47 20.52 27.34
N TYR A 34 -4.52 21.27 27.83
CA TYR A 34 -3.98 21.05 29.16
C TYR A 34 -3.57 22.40 29.83
N LYS A 35 -3.32 22.32 31.11
CA LYS A 35 -2.89 23.46 31.94
C LYS A 35 -1.40 23.34 32.20
N VAL A 36 -0.71 24.48 32.12
CA VAL A 36 0.68 24.62 32.58
C VAL A 36 0.68 25.68 33.67
N SER A 37 1.20 25.35 34.84
CA SER A 37 1.29 26.26 35.98
C SER A 37 2.68 26.89 36.04
N PHE A 38 2.71 28.22 36.15
CA PHE A 38 3.91 29.02 36.35
C PHE A 38 3.81 29.78 37.69
N PRO A 39 4.92 30.29 38.24
CA PRO A 39 4.90 31.10 39.46
C PRO A 39 3.98 32.32 39.34
N GLU A 40 3.88 32.90 38.15
CA GLU A 40 3.08 34.09 37.85
C GLU A 40 1.61 33.80 37.52
N GLY A 41 1.23 32.53 37.42
CA GLY A 41 -0.13 32.11 37.11
C GLY A 41 -0.24 30.90 36.18
N ASP A 42 -1.47 30.40 35.97
CA ASP A 42 -1.77 29.27 35.12
C ASP A 42 -2.01 29.71 33.67
N VAL A 43 -1.61 28.87 32.74
CA VAL A 43 -1.85 29.01 31.28
C VAL A 43 -2.59 27.79 30.76
N ALA A 44 -3.69 28.01 30.01
CA ALA A 44 -4.34 26.97 29.23
C ALA A 44 -3.64 26.86 27.88
N VAL A 45 -3.17 25.68 27.56
CA VAL A 45 -2.47 25.36 26.30
C VAL A 45 -3.39 24.53 25.43
N ILE A 46 -3.54 24.91 24.17
CA ILE A 46 -4.21 24.13 23.13
C ILE A 46 -3.13 23.78 22.11
N GLU A 47 -2.82 22.50 22.02
CA GLU A 47 -1.92 21.95 21.00
C GLU A 47 -2.75 21.31 19.89
N VAL A 48 -2.56 21.78 18.66
CA VAL A 48 -3.30 21.30 17.49
C VAL A 48 -2.33 20.72 16.49
N GLN A 49 -2.52 19.45 16.14
CA GLN A 49 -1.71 18.80 15.13
C GLN A 49 -2.15 19.21 13.72
N PRO A 50 -1.21 19.36 12.77
CA PRO A 50 -1.54 19.63 11.38
C PRO A 50 -2.48 18.56 10.80
N SER A 51 -3.54 19.00 10.13
CA SER A 51 -4.46 18.06 9.47
C SER A 51 -3.82 17.49 8.20
N LYS A 52 -3.83 16.16 8.07
CA LYS A 52 -3.50 15.49 6.80
C LYS A 52 -4.62 15.63 5.76
N LEU A 53 -5.84 15.92 6.21
CA LEU A 53 -7.04 16.06 5.37
C LEU A 53 -7.33 17.55 5.09
N THR A 54 -6.46 18.21 4.34
CA THR A 54 -6.65 19.60 3.90
C THR A 54 -7.67 19.66 2.74
N PRO A 55 -8.41 20.76 2.55
CA PRO A 55 -8.45 21.95 3.38
C PRO A 55 -9.31 21.79 4.65
N VAL A 56 -8.89 22.40 5.75
CA VAL A 56 -9.69 22.50 6.97
C VAL A 56 -10.67 23.65 6.83
N ARG A 57 -11.96 23.40 7.16
CA ARG A 57 -13.03 24.38 7.08
C ARG A 57 -13.52 24.74 8.49
N TYR A 58 -13.65 26.02 8.76
CA TYR A 58 -14.32 26.54 9.95
C TYR A 58 -15.66 27.18 9.53
N LYS A 59 -16.75 26.65 10.05
CA LYS A 59 -18.13 27.08 9.67
C LYS A 59 -18.30 27.11 8.15
N GLY A 60 -17.86 26.07 7.46
CA GLY A 60 -17.97 25.90 6.01
C GLY A 60 -16.98 26.69 5.17
N ARG A 61 -16.15 27.57 5.77
CA ARG A 61 -15.19 28.43 5.06
C ARG A 61 -13.76 27.97 5.34
N ILE A 62 -12.90 28.06 4.31
CA ILE A 62 -11.48 27.79 4.41
C ILE A 62 -10.78 29.12 4.75
N TRP A 63 -10.01 29.10 5.85
CA TRP A 63 -9.26 30.24 6.32
C TRP A 63 -7.78 30.04 6.10
N ILE A 64 -7.13 31.05 5.54
CA ILE A 64 -5.69 31.08 5.30
C ILE A 64 -5.07 32.28 6.02
N ARG A 65 -3.74 32.28 6.09
CA ARG A 65 -2.96 33.40 6.57
C ARG A 65 -2.21 34.05 5.41
N VAL A 66 -2.52 35.34 5.18
CA VAL A 66 -1.83 36.16 4.19
C VAL A 66 -1.01 37.21 4.96
N GLY A 67 0.27 36.92 5.15
CA GLY A 67 1.12 37.72 6.03
C GLY A 67 0.58 37.76 7.47
N PRO A 68 0.36 38.94 8.07
CA PRO A 68 -0.17 39.08 9.46
C PRO A 68 -1.70 38.92 9.52
N ARG A 69 -2.40 38.85 8.39
CA ARG A 69 -3.86 38.88 8.32
C ARG A 69 -4.44 37.47 8.06
N LYS A 70 -5.60 37.19 8.66
CA LYS A 70 -6.44 36.07 8.25
C LYS A 70 -7.29 36.50 7.02
N ALA A 71 -7.45 35.58 6.06
CA ALA A 71 -8.29 35.76 4.88
C ALA A 71 -9.10 34.49 4.61
N ILE A 72 -10.16 34.63 3.82
CA ILE A 72 -10.85 33.46 3.25
C ILE A 72 -10.06 33.04 2.03
N ALA A 73 -9.83 31.73 1.88
CA ALA A 73 -9.16 31.16 0.73
C ALA A 73 -9.92 31.48 -0.56
N ASN A 74 -9.18 31.84 -1.61
CA ASN A 74 -9.69 31.92 -2.97
C ASN A 74 -9.55 30.55 -3.68
N GLU A 75 -9.96 30.43 -4.93
CA GLU A 75 -9.91 29.19 -5.70
C GLU A 75 -8.48 28.65 -5.85
N ASP A 76 -7.49 29.50 -6.04
CA ASP A 76 -6.09 29.08 -6.12
C ASP A 76 -5.55 28.56 -4.80
N ASP A 77 -5.89 29.23 -3.70
CA ASP A 77 -5.53 28.78 -2.37
C ASP A 77 -6.16 27.42 -2.03
N GLU A 78 -7.44 27.23 -2.41
CA GLU A 78 -8.14 25.96 -2.23
C GLU A 78 -7.49 24.85 -3.05
N ARG A 79 -7.12 25.14 -4.32
CA ARG A 79 -6.40 24.22 -5.20
C ARG A 79 -5.08 23.77 -4.57
N ILE A 80 -4.26 24.73 -4.09
CA ILE A 80 -2.97 24.44 -3.46
C ILE A 80 -3.16 23.59 -2.20
N LEU A 81 -4.19 23.84 -1.39
CA LEU A 81 -4.48 23.06 -0.20
C LEU A 81 -4.97 21.64 -0.55
N MET A 82 -5.73 21.47 -1.65
CA MET A 82 -6.13 20.16 -2.17
C MET A 82 -4.92 19.38 -2.71
N GLU A 83 -4.02 20.04 -3.45
CA GLU A 83 -2.77 19.43 -3.92
C GLU A 83 -1.91 18.93 -2.75
N LYS A 84 -1.81 19.71 -1.65
CA LYS A 84 -1.14 19.27 -0.41
C LYS A 84 -1.79 18.02 0.20
N ARG A 85 -3.12 17.90 0.11
CA ARG A 85 -3.82 16.69 0.54
C ARG A 85 -3.38 15.47 -0.26
N VAL A 86 -3.36 15.60 -1.59
CA VAL A 86 -2.92 14.50 -2.48
C VAL A 86 -1.46 14.15 -2.22
N ALA A 87 -0.59 15.17 -2.05
CA ALA A 87 0.83 14.95 -1.74
C ALA A 87 1.07 14.27 -0.37
N ASN A 88 0.17 14.46 0.59
CA ASN A 88 0.23 13.81 1.91
C ASN A 88 -0.40 12.40 1.93
N PHE A 89 -1.09 12.00 0.87
CA PHE A 89 -1.59 10.65 0.69
C PHE A 89 -0.51 9.84 -0.02
N LEU A 90 0.40 9.28 0.74
CA LEU A 90 1.33 8.29 0.19
C LEU A 90 0.50 7.08 -0.29
N PRO A 91 0.71 6.61 -1.54
CA PRO A 91 0.14 5.34 -1.99
C PRO A 91 0.46 4.23 -1.00
N PHE A 92 -0.43 3.27 -0.85
CA PHE A 92 -0.27 2.15 0.09
C PHE A 92 1.12 1.51 -0.01
N GLU A 93 1.61 1.34 -1.23
CA GLU A 93 2.90 0.71 -1.53
C GLU A 93 4.08 1.48 -0.94
N THR A 94 3.99 2.81 -0.84
CA THR A 94 5.07 3.67 -0.34
C THR A 94 4.95 3.97 1.16
N GLN A 95 3.85 3.55 1.79
CA GLN A 95 3.69 3.70 3.24
C GLN A 95 4.63 2.77 4.01
N PRO A 96 5.12 3.19 5.20
CA PRO A 96 5.89 2.32 6.08
C PRO A 96 5.11 1.06 6.48
N CYS A 97 5.75 -0.09 6.42
CA CYS A 97 5.21 -1.36 6.91
C CYS A 97 5.51 -1.47 8.40
N TYR A 98 4.67 -0.86 9.22
CA TYR A 98 4.90 -0.81 10.67
C TYR A 98 4.98 -2.19 11.31
N GLY A 99 5.87 -2.31 12.29
CA GLY A 99 6.15 -3.57 12.99
C GLY A 99 7.11 -4.49 12.26
N SER A 100 7.58 -4.12 11.06
CA SER A 100 8.63 -4.82 10.34
C SER A 100 9.99 -4.15 10.51
N THR A 101 11.04 -4.90 10.23
CA THR A 101 12.44 -4.47 10.30
C THR A 101 13.17 -4.85 9.02
N ILE A 102 14.40 -4.39 8.85
CA ILE A 102 15.24 -4.79 7.72
C ILE A 102 15.52 -6.30 7.69
N ASP A 103 15.52 -6.96 8.85
CA ASP A 103 15.75 -8.39 8.98
C ASP A 103 14.61 -9.24 8.43
N ASP A 104 13.42 -8.66 8.26
CA ASP A 104 12.27 -9.29 7.62
C ASP A 104 12.39 -9.33 6.09
N LEU A 105 13.37 -8.62 5.51
CA LEU A 105 13.63 -8.62 4.07
C LEU A 105 14.65 -9.69 3.68
N ASP A 106 14.49 -10.26 2.50
CA ASP A 106 15.47 -11.11 1.82
C ASP A 106 16.52 -10.22 1.12
N LEU A 107 17.55 -9.87 1.87
CA LEU A 107 18.62 -9.00 1.38
C LEU A 107 19.50 -9.68 0.33
N ASP A 108 19.55 -11.01 0.29
CA ASP A 108 20.30 -11.75 -0.74
C ASP A 108 19.54 -11.68 -2.07
N ALA A 109 18.22 -11.89 -2.06
CA ALA A 109 17.39 -11.68 -3.23
C ALA A 109 17.46 -10.23 -3.73
N PHE A 110 17.51 -9.25 -2.81
CA PHE A 110 17.70 -7.85 -3.18
C PHE A 110 19.02 -7.65 -3.93
N LYS A 111 20.15 -8.05 -3.35
CA LYS A 111 21.48 -7.80 -3.91
C LYS A 111 21.75 -8.59 -5.19
N ILE A 112 21.30 -9.83 -5.25
CA ILE A 112 21.66 -10.75 -6.35
C ILE A 112 20.65 -10.68 -7.50
N LYS A 113 19.34 -10.59 -7.19
CA LYS A 113 18.28 -10.69 -8.21
C LYS A 113 17.69 -9.36 -8.62
N TYR A 114 17.44 -8.46 -7.67
CA TYR A 114 16.69 -7.23 -7.91
C TYR A 114 17.60 -6.04 -8.25
N LEU A 115 18.56 -5.73 -7.40
CA LEU A 115 19.43 -4.56 -7.53
C LEU A 115 20.16 -4.47 -8.88
N PRO A 116 20.73 -5.58 -9.42
CA PRO A 116 21.41 -5.54 -10.73
C PRO A 116 20.47 -5.29 -11.92
N LYS A 117 19.16 -5.47 -11.74
CA LYS A 117 18.15 -5.21 -12.76
C LYS A 117 17.50 -3.83 -12.60
N ALA A 118 17.53 -3.28 -11.39
CA ALA A 118 16.90 -2.02 -11.03
C ALA A 118 17.81 -0.81 -11.26
N ILE A 119 19.13 -1.00 -11.22
CA ILE A 119 20.14 0.06 -11.34
C ILE A 119 21.11 -0.30 -12.46
N ASP A 120 21.52 0.73 -13.21
CA ASP A 120 22.54 0.59 -14.25
C ASP A 120 23.84 -0.01 -13.67
N PRO A 121 24.46 -1.00 -14.36
CA PRO A 121 25.67 -1.67 -13.88
C PRO A 121 26.85 -0.73 -13.62
N GLU A 122 27.00 0.38 -14.37
CA GLU A 122 28.06 1.35 -14.14
C GLU A 122 27.85 2.17 -12.88
N LEU A 123 26.58 2.53 -12.60
CA LEU A 123 26.22 3.21 -11.35
C LEU A 123 26.37 2.30 -10.15
N LEU A 124 26.03 1.02 -10.31
CA LEU A 124 26.13 0.04 -9.23
C LEU A 124 27.58 -0.24 -8.81
N LYS A 125 28.54 -0.25 -9.74
CA LYS A 125 29.97 -0.44 -9.43
C LYS A 125 30.54 0.65 -8.52
N ASN A 126 30.01 1.86 -8.61
CA ASN A 126 30.45 3.03 -7.85
C ASN A 126 29.55 3.33 -6.64
N ASP A 127 28.56 2.48 -6.37
CA ASP A 127 27.61 2.69 -5.28
C ASP A 127 28.16 2.20 -3.94
N ASN A 128 28.72 3.12 -3.17
CA ASN A 128 29.24 2.87 -1.83
C ASN A 128 28.21 3.07 -0.71
N ARG A 129 26.91 3.21 -1.06
CA ARG A 129 25.86 3.43 -0.07
C ARG A 129 25.60 2.15 0.73
N ASP A 130 25.19 2.33 1.98
CA ASP A 130 24.68 1.24 2.81
C ASP A 130 23.40 0.63 2.25
N VAL A 131 23.08 -0.58 2.63
CA VAL A 131 21.92 -1.33 2.12
C VAL A 131 20.59 -0.58 2.36
N LYS A 132 20.43 0.05 3.53
CA LYS A 132 19.22 0.85 3.82
C LYS A 132 19.08 2.03 2.85
N SER A 133 20.18 2.67 2.50
CA SER A 133 20.21 3.78 1.53
C SER A 133 19.89 3.31 0.10
N GLN A 134 20.39 2.15 -0.29
CA GLN A 134 20.07 1.53 -1.57
C GLN A 134 18.60 1.17 -1.66
N LEU A 135 18.04 0.49 -0.64
CA LEU A 135 16.62 0.17 -0.55
C LEU A 135 15.73 1.43 -0.58
N ALA A 136 16.10 2.46 0.18
CA ALA A 136 15.34 3.71 0.24
C ALA A 136 15.32 4.46 -1.10
N SER A 137 16.43 4.45 -1.86
CA SER A 137 16.48 5.06 -3.20
C SER A 137 15.53 4.39 -4.20
N LEU A 138 15.19 3.12 -3.96
CA LEU A 138 14.23 2.34 -4.75
C LEU A 138 12.83 2.31 -4.12
N ARG A 139 12.57 3.15 -3.09
CA ARG A 139 11.31 3.23 -2.34
C ARG A 139 10.91 1.92 -1.64
N LEU A 140 11.89 1.06 -1.32
CA LEU A 140 11.68 -0.21 -0.61
C LEU A 140 11.85 -0.09 0.91
N TYR A 141 12.36 1.05 1.39
CA TYR A 141 12.64 1.31 2.80
C TYR A 141 12.35 2.77 3.15
N ASP A 142 11.71 3.01 4.28
CA ASP A 142 11.51 4.33 4.86
C ASP A 142 12.57 4.59 5.92
N LYS A 143 13.45 5.57 5.66
CA LYS A 143 14.52 5.93 6.60
C LYS A 143 14.03 6.70 7.81
N SER A 144 12.90 7.42 7.70
CA SER A 144 12.36 8.21 8.80
C SER A 144 11.71 7.32 9.86
N GLU A 145 11.04 6.27 9.43
CA GLU A 145 10.40 5.28 10.30
C GLU A 145 11.30 4.06 10.58
N ASP A 146 12.48 4.00 9.94
CA ASP A 146 13.48 2.92 10.02
C ASP A 146 12.88 1.52 9.80
N CYS A 147 12.01 1.38 8.81
CA CYS A 147 11.36 0.13 8.45
C CYS A 147 11.15 -0.01 6.93
N PRO A 148 10.95 -1.23 6.40
CA PRO A 148 10.52 -1.45 5.03
C PRO A 148 9.23 -0.70 4.68
N THR A 149 9.10 -0.27 3.43
CA THR A 149 7.79 0.13 2.91
C THR A 149 6.91 -1.09 2.64
N ASN A 150 5.60 -0.91 2.46
CA ASN A 150 4.72 -2.00 2.06
C ASN A 150 5.19 -2.64 0.75
N PHE A 151 5.69 -1.84 -0.22
CA PHE A 151 6.26 -2.36 -1.45
C PHE A 151 7.53 -3.16 -1.21
N GLY A 152 8.42 -2.68 -0.32
CA GLY A 152 9.60 -3.43 0.08
C GLY A 152 9.24 -4.77 0.70
N MET A 153 8.22 -4.81 1.57
CA MET A 153 7.71 -6.02 2.18
C MET A 153 7.08 -6.97 1.15
N LEU A 154 6.25 -6.47 0.24
CA LEU A 154 5.67 -7.26 -0.83
C LEU A 154 6.72 -7.87 -1.75
N LEU A 155 7.73 -7.09 -2.12
CA LEU A 155 8.74 -7.49 -3.12
C LEU A 155 9.82 -8.42 -2.55
N LEU A 156 10.26 -8.16 -1.31
CA LEU A 156 11.44 -8.78 -0.70
C LEU A 156 11.18 -9.43 0.65
N GLY A 157 9.98 -9.31 1.21
CA GLY A 157 9.68 -9.86 2.54
C GLY A 157 9.87 -11.37 2.61
N LYS A 158 10.49 -11.89 3.67
CA LYS A 158 10.62 -13.33 3.92
C LYS A 158 9.25 -13.97 4.18
N ALA A 159 8.35 -13.24 4.83
CA ALA A 159 6.99 -13.68 5.14
C ALA A 159 5.98 -12.51 5.00
N PRO A 160 5.72 -12.01 3.79
CA PRO A 160 4.93 -10.80 3.56
C PRO A 160 3.50 -10.92 4.09
N THR A 161 2.94 -12.12 4.13
CA THR A 161 1.57 -12.37 4.62
C THR A 161 1.38 -12.14 6.12
N LEU A 162 2.46 -12.07 6.90
CA LEU A 162 2.40 -11.72 8.33
C LEU A 162 2.06 -10.24 8.52
N PHE A 163 2.50 -9.39 7.61
CA PHE A 163 2.31 -7.93 7.66
C PHE A 163 1.15 -7.48 6.77
N ILE A 164 1.00 -8.11 5.60
CA ILE A 164 -0.02 -7.77 4.59
C ILE A 164 -0.82 -9.04 4.31
N GLY A 165 -1.93 -9.23 5.02
CA GLY A 165 -2.70 -10.47 5.06
C GLY A 165 -3.15 -11.03 3.70
N GLY A 166 -3.37 -10.15 2.70
CA GLY A 166 -3.75 -10.55 1.36
C GLY A 166 -2.58 -10.75 0.38
N ALA A 167 -1.31 -10.66 0.83
CA ALA A 167 -0.12 -10.70 -0.03
C ALA A 167 0.22 -12.13 -0.49
N TYR A 168 -0.73 -12.79 -1.15
CA TYR A 168 -0.50 -14.11 -1.74
C TYR A 168 -1.41 -14.35 -2.94
N VAL A 169 -1.08 -15.39 -3.71
CA VAL A 169 -1.88 -15.87 -4.84
C VAL A 169 -2.39 -17.26 -4.51
N GLN A 170 -3.67 -17.51 -4.72
CA GLN A 170 -4.33 -18.79 -4.49
C GLN A 170 -4.80 -19.37 -5.82
N TYR A 171 -4.44 -20.61 -6.08
CA TYR A 171 -4.97 -21.38 -7.20
C TYR A 171 -5.87 -22.50 -6.68
N VAL A 172 -7.03 -22.66 -7.29
CA VAL A 172 -7.99 -23.73 -6.99
C VAL A 172 -8.50 -24.34 -8.26
N LYS A 173 -8.36 -25.67 -8.40
CA LYS A 173 -8.91 -26.45 -9.52
C LYS A 173 -10.17 -27.19 -9.10
N PHE A 174 -11.23 -27.02 -9.86
CA PHE A 174 -12.51 -27.68 -9.66
C PHE A 174 -12.71 -28.80 -10.69
N GLU A 175 -13.44 -29.86 -10.31
CA GLU A 175 -13.77 -30.99 -11.20
C GLU A 175 -14.75 -30.58 -12.32
N GLY A 176 -15.65 -29.64 -12.04
CA GLY A 176 -16.71 -29.20 -12.94
C GLY A 176 -16.59 -27.76 -13.38
N THR A 177 -17.74 -27.16 -13.74
CA THR A 177 -17.85 -25.81 -14.28
C THR A 177 -18.22 -24.74 -13.23
N HIS A 178 -18.42 -25.13 -11.94
CA HIS A 178 -18.84 -24.22 -10.87
C HIS A 178 -18.08 -24.48 -9.57
N ARG A 179 -18.02 -23.48 -8.71
CA ARG A 179 -17.32 -23.52 -7.39
C ARG A 179 -17.94 -24.52 -6.40
N ALA A 180 -19.17 -24.98 -6.63
CA ALA A 180 -19.83 -25.98 -5.79
C ALA A 180 -19.39 -27.43 -6.08
N THR A 181 -18.58 -27.64 -7.14
CA THR A 181 -18.05 -28.96 -7.46
C THR A 181 -16.82 -29.28 -6.61
N LYS A 182 -16.41 -30.54 -6.65
CA LYS A 182 -15.26 -31.03 -5.87
C LYS A 182 -13.98 -30.27 -6.23
N VAL A 183 -13.22 -29.85 -5.20
CA VAL A 183 -11.89 -29.30 -5.36
C VAL A 183 -10.92 -30.44 -5.64
N LEU A 184 -10.21 -30.36 -6.77
CA LEU A 184 -9.21 -31.34 -7.18
C LEU A 184 -7.81 -30.96 -6.69
N LYS A 185 -7.50 -29.66 -6.67
CA LYS A 185 -6.18 -29.15 -6.27
C LYS A 185 -6.32 -27.74 -5.72
N GLU A 186 -5.55 -27.45 -4.68
CA GLU A 186 -5.41 -26.10 -4.13
C GLU A 186 -3.93 -25.84 -3.86
N VAL A 187 -3.43 -24.66 -4.25
CA VAL A 187 -2.06 -24.22 -4.03
C VAL A 187 -2.08 -22.74 -3.63
N ALA A 188 -1.29 -22.36 -2.61
CA ALA A 188 -1.13 -20.97 -2.20
C ALA A 188 0.34 -20.56 -2.31
N PHE A 189 0.59 -19.48 -3.07
CA PHE A 189 1.90 -18.88 -3.25
C PHE A 189 2.01 -17.70 -2.26
N LYS A 190 2.63 -17.93 -1.10
CA LYS A 190 2.68 -16.98 0.03
C LYS A 190 4.03 -16.29 0.19
N SER A 191 4.95 -16.53 -0.75
CA SER A 191 6.26 -15.90 -0.78
C SER A 191 6.18 -14.43 -1.22
N ASN A 192 7.29 -13.71 -1.18
CA ASN A 192 7.37 -12.38 -1.78
C ASN A 192 7.13 -12.42 -3.30
N LEU A 193 6.89 -11.26 -3.89
CA LEU A 193 6.52 -11.17 -5.31
C LEU A 193 7.59 -11.74 -6.25
N LEU A 194 8.89 -11.56 -5.94
CA LEU A 194 9.96 -12.12 -6.78
C LEU A 194 9.87 -13.65 -6.84
N LYS A 195 9.75 -14.27 -5.67
CA LYS A 195 9.65 -15.72 -5.57
C LYS A 195 8.30 -16.23 -6.08
N THR A 196 7.22 -15.54 -5.76
CA THR A 196 5.86 -15.89 -6.23
C THR A 196 5.78 -15.89 -7.75
N LEU A 197 6.38 -14.92 -8.44
CA LEU A 197 6.42 -14.89 -9.90
C LEU A 197 7.19 -16.06 -10.49
N GLU A 198 8.35 -16.41 -9.91
CA GLU A 198 9.12 -17.59 -10.34
C GLU A 198 8.32 -18.89 -10.14
N ASP A 199 7.68 -19.05 -8.98
CA ASP A 199 6.91 -20.24 -8.64
C ASP A 199 5.65 -20.39 -9.51
N ILE A 200 4.96 -19.28 -9.80
CA ILE A 200 3.78 -19.30 -10.69
C ILE A 200 4.20 -19.60 -12.12
N ASP A 201 5.31 -19.07 -12.60
CA ASP A 201 5.84 -19.34 -13.93
C ASP A 201 6.06 -20.85 -14.15
N VAL A 202 6.76 -21.47 -13.20
CA VAL A 202 6.98 -22.92 -13.19
C VAL A 202 5.64 -23.68 -13.08
N PHE A 203 4.74 -23.21 -12.21
CA PHE A 203 3.45 -23.85 -11.99
C PHE A 203 2.55 -23.81 -13.24
N VAL A 204 2.48 -22.67 -13.93
CA VAL A 204 1.72 -22.51 -15.16
C VAL A 204 2.25 -23.48 -16.23
N HIS A 205 3.56 -23.50 -16.39
CA HIS A 205 4.20 -24.34 -17.42
C HIS A 205 3.98 -25.83 -17.19
N TYR A 206 4.12 -26.32 -15.95
CA TYR A 206 4.04 -27.75 -15.64
C TYR A 206 2.64 -28.24 -15.22
N THR A 207 1.73 -27.36 -14.84
CA THR A 207 0.43 -27.76 -14.29
C THR A 207 -0.76 -27.34 -15.15
N ILE A 208 -0.72 -26.13 -15.69
CA ILE A 208 -1.86 -25.54 -16.42
C ILE A 208 -1.72 -25.75 -17.92
N GLU A 209 -0.52 -25.60 -18.46
CA GLU A 209 -0.25 -25.81 -19.88
C GLU A 209 -0.40 -27.30 -20.20
N ASN A 210 -1.49 -27.65 -20.88
CA ASN A 210 -1.80 -29.00 -21.25
C ASN A 210 -1.71 -29.13 -22.78
N GLN A 211 -0.73 -29.90 -23.24
CA GLN A 211 -0.54 -30.21 -24.66
C GLN A 211 -1.25 -31.52 -24.98
N ARG A 212 -2.09 -31.52 -26.00
CA ARG A 212 -2.72 -32.70 -26.49
C ARG A 212 -2.50 -32.88 -28.01
N PRO A 213 -2.23 -34.06 -28.48
CA PRO A 213 -2.19 -34.32 -29.92
C PRO A 213 -3.59 -34.17 -30.52
N VAL A 214 -3.66 -33.50 -31.66
CA VAL A 214 -4.88 -33.37 -32.46
C VAL A 214 -4.54 -33.84 -33.86
N TYR A 215 -5.27 -34.84 -34.33
CA TYR A 215 -5.10 -35.35 -35.71
C TYR A 215 -5.60 -34.27 -36.68
N VAL A 216 -4.70 -33.77 -37.52
CA VAL A 216 -5.03 -32.82 -38.60
C VAL A 216 -5.32 -33.60 -39.88
N THR A 217 -4.61 -34.72 -40.09
CA THR A 217 -4.86 -35.73 -41.14
C THR A 217 -4.57 -37.11 -40.58
N MET A 218 -4.90 -38.18 -41.36
CA MET A 218 -4.58 -39.56 -40.95
C MET A 218 -3.08 -39.81 -40.67
N MET A 219 -2.17 -38.94 -41.16
CA MET A 219 -0.71 -39.08 -41.00
C MET A 219 -0.05 -37.88 -40.36
N ARG A 220 -0.82 -36.89 -39.85
CA ARG A 220 -0.26 -35.69 -39.22
C ARG A 220 -0.98 -35.38 -37.95
N GLU A 221 -0.20 -35.35 -36.86
CA GLU A 221 -0.61 -34.83 -35.55
C GLU A 221 0.01 -33.47 -35.31
N ASP A 222 -0.79 -32.53 -34.85
CA ASP A 222 -0.30 -31.24 -34.30
C ASP A 222 -0.60 -31.19 -32.82
N MET A 223 0.33 -30.65 -32.05
CA MET A 223 0.14 -30.43 -30.59
C MET A 223 -0.69 -29.18 -30.37
N LYS A 224 -1.86 -29.34 -29.76
CA LYS A 224 -2.72 -28.21 -29.39
C LYS A 224 -2.58 -27.91 -27.92
N ILE A 225 -2.28 -26.65 -27.63
CA ILE A 225 -2.13 -26.12 -26.26
C ILE A 225 -3.48 -25.53 -25.82
N ASN A 226 -3.99 -25.93 -24.64
CA ASN A 226 -5.27 -25.44 -24.13
C ASN A 226 -5.18 -23.98 -23.70
N TYR A 227 -4.12 -23.63 -22.94
CA TYR A 227 -3.87 -22.30 -22.42
C TYR A 227 -2.47 -21.85 -22.84
N PRO A 228 -2.34 -20.97 -23.86
CA PRO A 228 -1.05 -20.49 -24.31
C PRO A 228 -0.29 -19.80 -23.17
N TYR A 229 0.96 -20.18 -22.94
CA TYR A 229 1.81 -19.64 -21.88
C TYR A 229 1.84 -18.10 -21.87
N ARG A 230 1.97 -17.48 -23.06
CA ARG A 230 1.98 -16.01 -23.18
C ARG A 230 0.71 -15.36 -22.64
N ALA A 231 -0.47 -15.93 -22.91
CA ALA A 231 -1.74 -15.41 -22.40
C ALA A 231 -1.81 -15.57 -20.89
N MET A 232 -1.42 -16.72 -20.35
CA MET A 232 -1.40 -16.96 -18.90
C MET A 232 -0.44 -16.01 -18.20
N ARG A 233 0.77 -15.84 -18.72
CA ARG A 233 1.75 -14.89 -18.18
C ARG A 233 1.20 -13.47 -18.12
N GLU A 234 0.58 -13.01 -19.20
CA GLU A 234 0.01 -11.64 -19.28
C GLU A 234 -1.09 -11.44 -18.24
N ILE A 235 -2.00 -12.40 -18.13
CA ILE A 235 -3.11 -12.32 -17.16
C ILE A 235 -2.58 -12.34 -15.72
N VAL A 236 -1.58 -13.17 -15.41
CA VAL A 236 -0.93 -13.24 -14.10
C VAL A 236 -0.27 -11.90 -13.76
N MET A 237 0.53 -11.36 -14.70
CA MET A 237 1.20 -10.06 -14.49
C MET A 237 0.20 -8.94 -14.28
N ASN A 238 -0.86 -8.87 -15.10
CA ASN A 238 -1.91 -7.89 -14.99
C ASN A 238 -2.64 -8.00 -13.64
N SER A 239 -2.93 -9.22 -13.17
CA SER A 239 -3.59 -9.42 -11.89
C SER A 239 -2.74 -8.90 -10.71
N ILE A 240 -1.42 -9.08 -10.77
CA ILE A 240 -0.50 -8.58 -9.73
C ILE A 240 -0.34 -7.06 -9.81
N MET A 241 -0.18 -6.51 -11.03
CA MET A 241 0.02 -5.08 -11.24
C MET A 241 -1.19 -4.23 -10.88
N HIS A 242 -2.40 -4.74 -11.12
CA HIS A 242 -3.66 -4.02 -10.88
C HIS A 242 -4.34 -4.38 -9.56
N ARG A 243 -3.68 -5.15 -8.70
CA ARG A 243 -4.22 -5.48 -7.41
C ARG A 243 -4.13 -4.31 -6.44
N SER A 244 -5.22 -4.02 -5.75
CA SER A 244 -5.21 -3.17 -4.55
C SER A 244 -4.94 -4.01 -3.31
N PHE A 245 -3.88 -3.69 -2.55
CA PHE A 245 -3.58 -4.30 -1.26
C PHE A 245 -4.23 -3.55 -0.09
N GLU A 246 -4.72 -2.34 -0.33
CA GLU A 246 -5.33 -1.49 0.67
C GLU A 246 -6.75 -1.94 1.00
N GLY A 247 -7.04 -2.03 2.30
CA GLY A 247 -8.40 -2.30 2.79
C GLY A 247 -8.93 -3.72 2.56
N THR A 248 -8.10 -4.66 2.07
CA THR A 248 -8.53 -6.04 1.84
C THR A 248 -7.45 -7.08 2.20
N ASN A 249 -7.88 -8.15 2.85
CA ASN A 249 -7.04 -9.34 3.10
C ASN A 249 -7.30 -10.47 2.08
N SER A 250 -8.12 -10.21 1.05
CA SER A 250 -8.41 -11.22 0.02
C SER A 250 -7.20 -11.41 -0.90
N PRO A 251 -6.79 -12.64 -1.23
CA PRO A 251 -5.72 -12.88 -2.19
C PRO A 251 -6.19 -12.69 -3.64
N ILE A 252 -5.24 -12.69 -4.58
CA ILE A 252 -5.54 -12.96 -5.98
C ILE A 252 -5.92 -14.43 -6.10
N ARG A 253 -7.02 -14.76 -6.77
CA ARG A 253 -7.49 -16.14 -6.93
C ARG A 253 -7.54 -16.53 -8.38
N PHE A 254 -6.97 -17.69 -8.69
CA PHE A 254 -7.06 -18.37 -9.96
C PHE A 254 -7.95 -19.59 -9.77
N TYR A 255 -9.07 -19.61 -10.45
CA TYR A 255 -10.01 -20.73 -10.45
C TYR A 255 -9.95 -21.42 -11.80
N GLU A 256 -9.47 -22.67 -11.84
CA GLU A 256 -9.50 -23.51 -13.02
C GLU A 256 -10.72 -24.42 -12.95
N TYR A 257 -11.58 -24.29 -13.92
CA TYR A 257 -12.73 -25.17 -14.17
C TYR A 257 -12.43 -26.10 -15.34
N SER A 258 -13.32 -27.05 -15.61
CA SER A 258 -13.18 -27.98 -16.73
C SER A 258 -13.23 -27.30 -18.11
N ASP A 259 -13.79 -26.11 -18.22
CA ASP A 259 -14.03 -25.36 -19.45
C ASP A 259 -13.30 -23.99 -19.52
N ARG A 260 -12.83 -23.43 -18.41
CA ARG A 260 -12.21 -22.09 -18.36
C ARG A 260 -11.32 -21.88 -17.13
N ILE A 261 -10.57 -20.77 -17.18
CA ILE A 261 -9.89 -20.20 -16.01
C ILE A 261 -10.51 -18.84 -15.72
N GLU A 262 -10.86 -18.59 -14.46
CA GLU A 262 -11.29 -17.30 -13.93
C GLU A 262 -10.21 -16.73 -13.01
N ILE A 263 -9.96 -15.43 -13.10
CA ILE A 263 -9.07 -14.72 -12.17
C ILE A 263 -9.88 -13.67 -11.43
N ASP A 264 -9.91 -13.80 -10.11
CA ASP A 264 -10.56 -12.89 -9.18
C ASP A 264 -9.50 -12.03 -8.52
N ASN A 265 -9.49 -10.74 -8.84
CA ASN A 265 -8.48 -9.79 -8.40
C ASN A 265 -9.10 -8.70 -7.53
N PRO A 266 -8.73 -8.60 -6.23
CA PRO A 266 -9.17 -7.51 -5.38
C PRO A 266 -8.64 -6.16 -5.92
N GLY A 267 -9.53 -5.24 -6.24
CA GLY A 267 -9.22 -3.92 -6.77
C GLY A 267 -10.40 -3.31 -7.49
N ASN A 268 -10.30 -2.05 -7.85
CA ASN A 268 -11.27 -1.34 -8.66
C ASN A 268 -10.66 -1.06 -10.05
N LEU A 269 -11.50 -1.07 -11.07
CA LEU A 269 -11.16 -0.48 -12.36
C LEU A 269 -11.19 1.04 -12.19
N TYR A 270 -10.08 1.71 -12.48
CA TYR A 270 -9.98 3.17 -12.51
C TYR A 270 -10.23 3.68 -13.93
#